data_0f73c6aacf7eb52d6e3b307e67e2a06b
#
_entry.id   0f73c6aacf7eb52d6e3b307e67e2a06b
#
_cell.length_a   1.000
_cell.length_b   1.000
_cell.length_c   1.000
_cell.angle_alpha   90.00
_cell.angle_beta   90.00
_cell.angle_gamma   90.00
#
_symmetry.space_group_name_H-M   'P 1'
#
loop_
_entity.id
_entity.type
_entity.pdbx_description
1 polymer ?
#
loop_
_entity_poly.entity_id
_entity_poly.type
_entity_poly.pdbx_seq_one_letter_code
_entity_poly.pdbx_strand_id
1 'polypeptide(L)'
;MVTSDLSYPQVVSREEWLRARAILLDQEKELTRTRDRLNTARRELPMVHIKKNYIFDSPDGPKSLLDLFAGRLQLIVYHFMWRWEKGEPLDNPCPGCSGWADEITRGHFNRLHSRNTTLALVSRAPLGKIVPFKKRMGWTIP
;
A
#
# COMPACT_ATOMS: atom_id res chain seq x y z
N MET A 1 6.79 3.09 34.62
CA MET A 1 8.10 2.83 33.99
C MET A 1 8.12 1.37 33.60
N VAL A 2 7.99 1.08 32.30
CA VAL A 2 8.18 -0.27 31.78
C VAL A 2 9.66 -0.41 31.48
N THR A 3 10.42 -1.01 32.39
CA THR A 3 11.76 -1.49 32.10
C THR A 3 11.62 -2.68 31.16
N SER A 4 11.80 -2.44 29.88
CA SER A 4 11.95 -3.52 28.91
C SER A 4 13.28 -4.22 29.24
N ASP A 5 13.19 -5.45 29.74
CA ASP A 5 14.32 -6.35 29.86
C ASP A 5 14.77 -6.75 28.45
N LEU A 6 15.52 -5.86 27.81
CA LEU A 6 16.08 -6.08 26.47
C LEU A 6 17.27 -7.03 26.64
N SER A 7 17.00 -8.33 26.48
CA SER A 7 18.05 -9.34 26.35
C SER A 7 18.81 -9.09 25.04
N TYR A 8 20.04 -8.60 25.17
CA TYR A 8 20.94 -8.46 24.03
C TYR A 8 21.47 -9.81 23.57
N PRO A 9 21.65 -10.02 22.25
CA PRO A 9 22.33 -11.21 21.75
C PRO A 9 23.74 -11.38 22.34
N GLN A 10 24.20 -12.62 22.41
CA GLN A 10 25.54 -12.93 22.91
C GLN A 10 26.63 -12.25 22.05
N VAL A 11 27.59 -11.64 22.71
CA VAL A 11 28.81 -11.12 22.08
C VAL A 11 29.77 -12.27 21.86
N VAL A 12 30.19 -12.49 20.63
CA VAL A 12 31.07 -13.60 20.24
C VAL A 12 32.29 -13.07 19.46
N SER A 13 33.25 -13.93 19.14
CA SER A 13 34.34 -13.58 18.24
C SER A 13 33.86 -13.27 16.83
N ARG A 14 34.64 -12.47 16.07
CA ARG A 14 34.35 -12.18 14.66
C ARG A 14 34.20 -13.45 13.82
N GLU A 15 34.99 -14.44 14.10
CA GLU A 15 35.03 -15.71 13.37
C GLU A 15 33.76 -16.53 13.60
N GLU A 16 33.29 -16.61 14.86
CA GLU A 16 32.01 -17.23 15.20
C GLU A 16 30.84 -16.48 14.58
N TRP A 17 30.87 -15.14 14.61
CA TRP A 17 29.84 -14.31 13.98
C TRP A 17 29.78 -14.55 12.47
N LEU A 18 30.94 -14.62 11.77
CA LEU A 18 30.97 -14.87 10.33
C LEU A 18 30.39 -16.25 9.99
N ARG A 19 30.68 -17.29 10.79
CA ARG A 19 30.09 -18.62 10.61
C ARG A 19 28.56 -18.58 10.75
N ALA A 20 28.07 -17.96 11.83
CA ALA A 20 26.64 -17.82 12.06
C ALA A 20 25.96 -16.97 10.96
N ARG A 21 26.63 -15.89 10.52
CA ARG A 21 26.10 -15.02 9.45
C ARG A 21 26.04 -15.74 8.10
N ALA A 22 26.99 -16.63 7.79
CA ALA A 22 26.96 -17.42 6.56
C ALA A 22 25.75 -18.36 6.51
N ILE A 23 25.45 -19.04 7.62
CA ILE A 23 24.27 -19.92 7.75
C ILE A 23 22.97 -19.12 7.55
N LEU A 24 22.87 -17.96 8.21
CA LEU A 24 21.70 -17.09 8.07
C LEU A 24 21.56 -16.57 6.62
N LEU A 25 22.68 -16.20 5.98
CA LEU A 25 22.68 -15.74 4.58
C LEU A 25 22.12 -16.80 3.61
N ASP A 26 22.43 -18.06 3.83
CA ASP A 26 21.90 -19.13 2.98
C ASP A 26 20.40 -19.30 3.16
N GLN A 27 19.88 -19.14 4.38
CA GLN A 27 18.44 -19.12 4.65
C GLN A 27 17.75 -17.91 3.99
N GLU A 28 18.35 -16.71 4.06
CA GLU A 28 17.86 -15.50 3.40
C GLU A 28 17.79 -15.66 1.87
N LYS A 29 18.81 -16.27 1.27
CA LYS A 29 18.84 -16.58 -0.16
C LYS A 29 17.73 -17.57 -0.55
N GLU A 30 17.50 -18.61 0.24
CA GLU A 30 16.44 -19.58 -0.05
C GLU A 30 15.05 -18.95 0.09
N LEU A 31 14.84 -18.09 1.09
CA LEU A 31 13.61 -17.32 1.21
C LEU A 31 13.37 -16.43 -0.03
N THR A 32 14.43 -15.78 -0.52
CA THR A 32 14.36 -14.96 -1.73
C THR A 32 13.95 -15.80 -2.94
N ARG A 33 14.60 -16.94 -3.17
CA ARG A 33 14.26 -17.87 -4.27
C ARG A 33 12.82 -18.36 -4.17
N THR A 34 12.37 -18.69 -2.95
CA THR A 34 10.99 -19.15 -2.72
C THR A 34 9.98 -18.04 -3.04
N ARG A 35 10.27 -16.80 -2.64
CA ARG A 35 9.44 -15.65 -2.98
C ARG A 35 9.38 -15.39 -4.48
N ASP A 36 10.49 -15.56 -5.19
CA ASP A 36 10.55 -15.39 -6.64
C ASP A 36 9.73 -16.46 -7.37
N ARG A 37 9.82 -17.73 -6.94
CA ARG A 37 8.95 -18.81 -7.45
C ARG A 37 7.48 -18.49 -7.24
N LEU A 38 7.10 -18.04 -6.03
CA LEU A 38 5.72 -17.67 -5.71
C LEU A 38 5.25 -16.49 -6.57
N ASN A 39 6.09 -15.49 -6.77
CA ASN A 39 5.75 -14.33 -7.61
C ASN A 39 5.58 -14.73 -9.09
N THR A 40 6.36 -15.69 -9.57
CA THR A 40 6.19 -16.26 -10.91
C THR A 40 4.84 -16.97 -11.01
N ALA A 41 4.52 -17.87 -10.07
CA ALA A 41 3.24 -18.55 -10.05
C ALA A 41 2.04 -17.59 -9.98
N ARG A 42 2.16 -16.48 -9.24
CA ARG A 42 1.12 -15.43 -9.22
C ARG A 42 0.90 -14.78 -10.58
N ARG A 43 1.96 -14.55 -11.36
CA ARG A 43 1.83 -13.98 -12.72
C ARG A 43 1.20 -14.94 -13.72
N GLU A 44 1.28 -16.25 -13.45
CA GLU A 44 0.72 -17.33 -14.26
C GLU A 44 -0.71 -17.68 -13.87
N LEU A 45 -1.25 -17.08 -12.80
CA LEU A 45 -2.65 -17.30 -12.41
C LEU A 45 -3.59 -16.89 -13.55
N PRO A 46 -4.64 -17.68 -13.82
CA PRO A 46 -5.66 -17.30 -14.78
C PRO A 46 -6.43 -16.07 -14.32
N MET A 47 -6.86 -15.26 -15.26
CA MET A 47 -7.66 -14.06 -15.00
C MET A 47 -9.14 -14.39 -14.92
N VAL A 48 -9.89 -13.57 -14.17
CA VAL A 48 -11.35 -13.60 -14.12
C VAL A 48 -11.93 -12.31 -14.68
N HIS A 49 -12.94 -12.43 -15.52
CA HIS A 49 -13.65 -11.28 -16.06
C HIS A 49 -14.57 -10.68 -14.98
N ILE A 50 -14.37 -9.41 -14.63
CA ILE A 50 -15.22 -8.67 -13.70
C ILE A 50 -16.47 -8.21 -14.44
N LYS A 51 -17.62 -8.81 -14.13
CA LYS A 51 -18.93 -8.48 -14.72
C LYS A 51 -19.68 -7.39 -13.96
N LYS A 52 -19.36 -7.19 -12.69
CA LYS A 52 -20.02 -6.20 -11.83
C LYS A 52 -19.61 -4.79 -12.22
N ASN A 53 -20.59 -3.93 -12.41
CA ASN A 53 -20.38 -2.49 -12.61
C ASN A 53 -20.06 -1.83 -11.26
N TYR A 54 -18.81 -1.45 -11.07
CA TYR A 54 -18.38 -0.64 -9.92
C TYR A 54 -18.38 0.82 -10.34
N ILE A 55 -19.09 1.65 -9.57
CA ILE A 55 -19.11 3.11 -9.74
C ILE A 55 -18.57 3.74 -8.47
N PHE A 56 -17.71 4.70 -8.62
CA PHE A 56 -17.07 5.46 -7.55
C PHE A 56 -17.43 6.94 -7.72
N ASP A 57 -17.79 7.59 -6.63
CA ASP A 57 -17.95 9.04 -6.61
C ASP A 57 -16.59 9.72 -6.68
N SER A 58 -16.47 10.74 -7.52
CA SER A 58 -15.27 11.56 -7.62
C SER A 58 -15.61 13.05 -7.72
N PRO A 59 -14.67 13.97 -7.43
CA PRO A 59 -14.91 15.41 -7.60
C PRO A 59 -15.33 15.80 -9.01
N ASP A 60 -14.95 15.01 -10.02
CA ASP A 60 -15.24 15.25 -11.44
C ASP A 60 -16.50 14.48 -11.93
N GLY A 61 -17.26 13.87 -11.02
CA GLY A 61 -18.41 13.03 -11.32
C GLY A 61 -18.15 11.54 -11.13
N PRO A 62 -19.17 10.68 -11.38
CA PRO A 62 -19.05 9.25 -11.23
C PRO A 62 -17.98 8.65 -12.15
N LYS A 63 -17.19 7.70 -11.61
CA LYS A 63 -16.16 6.97 -12.36
C LYS A 63 -16.38 5.47 -12.26
N SER A 64 -16.26 4.76 -13.36
CA SER A 64 -16.25 3.30 -13.37
C SER A 64 -14.93 2.74 -12.85
N LEU A 65 -14.90 1.44 -12.56
CA LEU A 65 -13.63 0.75 -12.24
C LEU A 65 -12.61 0.91 -13.37
N LEU A 66 -13.06 0.90 -14.64
CA LEU A 66 -12.17 1.07 -15.78
C LEU A 66 -11.56 2.49 -15.84
N ASP A 67 -12.32 3.51 -15.48
CA ASP A 67 -11.82 4.90 -15.42
C ASP A 67 -10.68 5.08 -14.40
N LEU A 68 -10.69 4.29 -13.31
CA LEU A 68 -9.61 4.32 -12.32
C LEU A 68 -8.26 3.86 -12.87
N PHE A 69 -8.25 3.06 -13.95
CA PHE A 69 -7.01 2.69 -14.63
C PHE A 69 -6.34 3.86 -15.35
N ALA A 70 -7.10 4.91 -15.67
CA ALA A 70 -6.61 6.09 -16.40
C ALA A 70 -5.82 5.71 -17.68
N GLY A 71 -6.32 4.74 -18.43
CA GLY A 71 -5.73 4.23 -19.68
C GLY A 71 -4.50 3.33 -19.48
N ARG A 72 -4.19 2.89 -18.25
CA ARG A 72 -3.06 2.00 -17.96
C ARG A 72 -3.52 0.55 -17.79
N LEU A 73 -2.57 -0.40 -17.91
CA LEU A 73 -2.87 -1.84 -17.83
C LEU A 73 -3.03 -2.35 -16.40
N GLN A 74 -2.47 -1.64 -15.42
CA GLN A 74 -2.47 -2.08 -14.03
C GLN A 74 -3.04 -1.00 -13.13
N LEU A 75 -3.76 -1.44 -12.10
CA LEU A 75 -4.34 -0.57 -11.08
C LEU A 75 -3.99 -1.08 -9.70
N ILE A 76 -3.42 -0.21 -8.89
CA ILE A 76 -3.30 -0.39 -7.44
C ILE A 76 -4.43 0.42 -6.81
N VAL A 77 -5.33 -0.26 -6.13
CA VAL A 77 -6.37 0.38 -5.33
C VAL A 77 -5.99 0.30 -3.86
N TYR A 78 -5.80 1.45 -3.23
CA TYR A 78 -5.61 1.52 -1.80
C TYR A 78 -6.91 1.90 -1.12
N HIS A 79 -7.41 1.01 -0.26
CA HIS A 79 -8.60 1.31 0.53
C HIS A 79 -8.22 2.23 1.69
N PHE A 80 -8.46 3.52 1.52
CA PHE A 80 -8.19 4.56 2.51
C PHE A 80 -9.26 4.54 3.59
N MET A 81 -8.91 4.06 4.77
CA MET A 81 -9.84 3.92 5.88
C MET A 81 -10.21 5.29 6.46
N TRP A 82 -11.52 5.47 6.71
CA TRP A 82 -12.04 6.61 7.43
C TRP A 82 -12.51 6.18 8.82
N ARG A 83 -12.40 7.07 9.81
CA ARG A 83 -12.89 6.81 11.16
C ARG A 83 -14.40 7.06 11.20
N TRP A 84 -15.09 6.19 11.94
CA TRP A 84 -16.55 6.25 12.10
C TRP A 84 -16.89 6.16 13.57
N GLU A 85 -17.92 6.87 13.99
CA GLU A 85 -18.50 6.76 15.30
C GLU A 85 -20.03 6.71 15.17
N LYS A 86 -20.66 5.71 15.80
CA LYS A 86 -22.13 5.49 15.76
C LYS A 86 -22.75 5.50 14.35
N GLY A 87 -22.00 5.04 13.36
CA GLY A 87 -22.43 5.00 11.96
C GLY A 87 -22.17 6.25 11.15
N GLU A 88 -21.62 7.32 11.75
CA GLU A 88 -21.30 8.59 11.09
C GLU A 88 -19.80 8.74 10.84
N PRO A 89 -19.38 9.31 9.68
CA PRO A 89 -17.99 9.58 9.40
C PRO A 89 -17.47 10.75 10.24
N LEU A 90 -16.38 10.53 10.96
CA LEU A 90 -15.71 11.60 11.70
C LEU A 90 -15.02 12.61 10.76
N ASP A 91 -14.50 13.70 11.31
CA ASP A 91 -13.79 14.72 10.51
C ASP A 91 -12.34 14.31 10.16
N ASN A 92 -11.86 13.24 10.78
CA ASN A 92 -10.50 12.75 10.60
C ASN A 92 -10.49 11.29 10.13
N PRO A 93 -9.70 10.97 9.10
CA PRO A 93 -9.49 9.59 8.66
C PRO A 93 -8.59 8.80 9.63
N CYS A 94 -8.27 7.57 9.25
CA CYS A 94 -7.29 6.73 9.93
C CYS A 94 -5.90 7.40 9.90
N PRO A 95 -5.25 7.61 11.07
CA PRO A 95 -3.93 8.24 11.13
C PRO A 95 -2.85 7.48 10.34
N GLY A 96 -2.88 6.14 10.37
CA GLY A 96 -1.94 5.31 9.62
C GLY A 96 -2.10 5.46 8.10
N CYS A 97 -3.36 5.52 7.59
CA CYS A 97 -3.61 5.78 6.18
C CYS A 97 -3.18 7.19 5.78
N SER A 98 -3.37 8.18 6.67
CA SER A 98 -2.93 9.56 6.43
C SER A 98 -1.41 9.64 6.37
N GLY A 99 -0.70 9.07 7.33
CA GLY A 99 0.77 9.03 7.33
C GLY A 99 1.32 8.33 6.08
N TRP A 100 0.70 7.23 5.64
CA TRP A 100 1.10 6.60 4.39
C TRP A 100 0.85 7.50 3.17
N ALA A 101 -0.28 8.22 3.13
CA ALA A 101 -0.58 9.14 2.02
C ALA A 101 0.37 10.34 1.99
N ASP A 102 0.84 10.83 3.14
CA ASP A 102 1.82 11.92 3.23
C ASP A 102 3.16 11.56 2.57
N GLU A 103 3.54 10.27 2.58
CA GLU A 103 4.76 9.78 1.94
C GLU A 103 4.64 9.66 0.42
N ILE A 104 3.43 9.74 -0.16
CA ILE A 104 3.23 9.59 -1.59
C ILE A 104 3.55 10.90 -2.31
N THR A 105 4.62 10.91 -3.05
CA THR A 105 5.11 12.05 -3.82
C THR A 105 4.86 11.89 -5.32
N ARG A 106 5.03 12.98 -6.06
CA ARG A 106 5.00 12.97 -7.53
C ARG A 106 5.99 11.98 -8.14
N GLY A 107 7.13 11.74 -7.48
CA GLY A 107 8.12 10.76 -7.92
C GLY A 107 7.59 9.33 -7.92
N HIS A 108 6.76 8.97 -6.94
CA HIS A 108 6.10 7.66 -6.89
C HIS A 108 5.15 7.47 -8.07
N PHE A 109 4.33 8.49 -8.41
CA PHE A 109 3.45 8.42 -9.58
C PHE A 109 4.23 8.27 -10.88
N ASN A 110 5.28 9.04 -11.08
CA ASN A 110 6.11 8.93 -12.28
C ASN A 110 6.68 7.51 -12.43
N ARG A 111 7.10 6.90 -11.31
CA ARG A 111 7.63 5.52 -11.31
C ARG A 111 6.54 4.49 -11.62
N LEU A 112 5.36 4.63 -11.05
CA LEU A 112 4.20 3.74 -11.33
C LEU A 112 3.76 3.90 -12.79
N HIS A 113 3.61 5.13 -13.27
CA HIS A 113 3.21 5.43 -14.64
C HIS A 113 4.19 4.86 -15.68
N SER A 114 5.50 4.92 -15.43
CA SER A 114 6.52 4.31 -16.30
C SER A 114 6.43 2.77 -16.35
N ARG A 115 5.67 2.16 -15.42
CA ARG A 115 5.36 0.73 -15.38
C ARG A 115 3.91 0.43 -15.79
N ASN A 116 3.27 1.36 -16.49
CA ASN A 116 1.90 1.24 -16.95
C ASN A 116 0.89 0.94 -15.82
N THR A 117 1.13 1.52 -14.63
CA THR A 117 0.37 1.28 -13.40
C THR A 117 -0.22 2.60 -12.88
N THR A 118 -1.50 2.58 -12.51
CA THR A 118 -2.18 3.66 -11.79
C THR A 118 -2.28 3.30 -10.30
N LEU A 119 -2.16 4.30 -9.44
CA LEU A 119 -2.53 4.22 -8.03
C LEU A 119 -3.74 5.11 -7.81
N ALA A 120 -4.81 4.55 -7.24
CA ALA A 120 -5.99 5.28 -6.82
C ALA A 120 -6.31 4.98 -5.35
N LEU A 121 -6.72 6.01 -4.60
CA LEU A 121 -7.21 5.86 -3.25
C LEU A 121 -8.73 5.89 -3.26
N VAL A 122 -9.35 4.88 -2.67
CA VAL A 122 -10.81 4.79 -2.52
C VAL A 122 -11.16 4.72 -1.05
N SER A 123 -12.25 5.36 -0.67
CA SER A 123 -12.74 5.37 0.71
C SER A 123 -14.25 5.16 0.74
N ARG A 124 -14.74 4.63 1.85
CA ARG A 124 -16.16 4.57 2.13
C ARG A 124 -16.74 5.92 2.56
N ALA A 125 -15.91 6.88 2.95
CA ALA A 125 -16.34 8.19 3.39
C ALA A 125 -16.98 9.01 2.25
N PRO A 126 -17.96 9.86 2.51
CA PRO A 126 -18.55 10.73 1.51
C PRO A 126 -17.54 11.79 1.02
N LEU A 127 -17.66 12.19 -0.24
CA LEU A 127 -16.79 13.22 -0.84
C LEU A 127 -16.74 14.53 -0.06
N GLY A 128 -17.85 14.92 0.58
CA GLY A 128 -17.91 16.10 1.44
C GLY A 128 -16.95 16.07 2.62
N LYS A 129 -16.48 14.90 3.06
CA LYS A 129 -15.43 14.72 4.07
C LYS A 129 -14.05 14.58 3.44
N ILE A 130 -13.95 13.83 2.34
CA ILE A 130 -12.68 13.51 1.67
C ILE A 130 -12.05 14.75 1.05
N VAL A 131 -12.82 15.51 0.25
CA VAL A 131 -12.29 16.64 -0.53
C VAL A 131 -11.68 17.75 0.34
N PRO A 132 -12.37 18.25 1.39
CA PRO A 132 -11.78 19.26 2.28
C PRO A 132 -10.53 18.74 3.01
N PHE A 133 -10.54 17.48 3.44
CA PHE A 133 -9.39 16.85 4.10
C PHE A 133 -8.19 16.77 3.16
N LYS A 134 -8.37 16.21 1.96
CA LYS A 134 -7.36 16.10 0.92
C LYS A 134 -6.74 17.47 0.59
N LYS A 135 -7.59 18.51 0.46
CA LYS A 135 -7.14 19.88 0.22
C LYS A 135 -6.28 20.43 1.36
N ARG A 136 -6.71 20.21 2.62
CA ARG A 136 -5.97 20.64 3.81
C ARG A 136 -4.59 19.99 3.90
N MET A 137 -4.47 18.72 3.52
CA MET A 137 -3.22 17.97 3.50
C MET A 137 -2.34 18.26 2.28
N GLY A 138 -2.85 18.97 1.28
CA GLY A 138 -2.11 19.25 0.04
C GLY A 138 -1.90 18.03 -0.84
N TRP A 139 -2.69 16.97 -0.66
CA TRP A 139 -2.52 15.72 -1.43
C TRP A 139 -2.99 15.88 -2.87
N THR A 140 -2.14 15.41 -3.79
CA THR A 140 -2.44 15.34 -5.23
C THR A 140 -2.79 13.94 -5.71
N ILE A 141 -2.86 12.96 -4.80
CA ILE A 141 -3.19 11.56 -5.08
C ILE A 141 -4.61 11.49 -5.66
N PRO A 142 -4.86 10.73 -6.75
CA PRO A 142 -6.21 10.52 -7.29
C PRO A 142 -7.15 9.86 -6.31
#